data_cd29488d584fb835f720a1d6ac759a8a
#
_entry.id   cd29488d584fb835f720a1d6ac759a8a
#
_cell.length_a   1.000
_cell.length_b   1.000
_cell.length_c   1.000
_cell.angle_alpha   90.00
_cell.angle_beta   90.00
_cell.angle_gamma   90.00
#
_symmetry.space_group_name_H-M   'P 1'
#
loop_
_entity.id
_entity.type
_entity.pdbx_description
1 polymer ?
#
loop_
_entity_poly.entity_id
_entity_poly.type
_entity_poly.pdbx_seq_one_letter_code
_entity_poly.pdbx_strand_id
1 'polypeptide(L)'
;SYVSKKDIDDYDDDYGAYALSHMVLSYIYDNESSKSDAFTGVSSSTRKLVRDLTELIDKKWPEPPSDASLSLSKTNVTAKWDSSENVQKTPVIKLRGHSDNRINMKIPKYCTMVKTGDGVTKKYTRGKDNSKKVKVFSGDSFYFTAPATVKGTFKSPEMEGVLSTFQPYLIKVTGKQNIVFCGVGATTSV
;
A
#
# COMPACT_ATOMS: atom_id res chain seq x y z
N SER A 1 1.63 13.62 -5.16
CA SER A 1 2.48 14.01 -6.28
C SER A 1 3.62 13.02 -6.38
N TYR A 2 3.73 12.26 -7.47
CA TYR A 2 4.79 11.26 -7.69
C TYR A 2 6.11 11.90 -8.13
N VAL A 3 6.10 13.16 -8.47
CA VAL A 3 7.30 13.92 -8.80
C VAL A 3 7.71 14.66 -7.53
N SER A 4 8.81 14.26 -6.93
CA SER A 4 9.33 14.93 -5.75
C SER A 4 10.13 16.16 -6.15
N LYS A 5 10.23 17.14 -5.25
CA LYS A 5 11.09 18.33 -5.43
C LYS A 5 12.53 17.96 -5.82
N LYS A 6 13.02 16.80 -5.37
CA LYS A 6 14.34 16.25 -5.68
C LYS A 6 14.49 15.81 -7.15
N ASP A 7 13.37 15.48 -7.82
CA ASP A 7 13.38 15.07 -9.22
C ASP A 7 13.31 16.29 -10.16
N ILE A 8 13.17 17.52 -9.60
CA ILE A 8 13.00 18.78 -10.31
C ILE A 8 14.04 19.80 -9.80
N ASP A 9 15.31 19.44 -9.89
CA ASP A 9 16.42 20.28 -9.35
C ASP A 9 16.51 21.70 -9.94
N ASP A 10 15.83 21.98 -11.07
CA ASP A 10 15.86 23.28 -11.74
C ASP A 10 14.70 24.23 -11.36
N TYR A 11 13.76 23.79 -10.50
CA TYR A 11 12.62 24.62 -10.09
C TYR A 11 12.65 24.83 -8.58
N ASP A 12 13.10 26.01 -8.21
CA ASP A 12 13.34 26.40 -6.81
C ASP A 12 12.05 26.75 -6.04
N ASP A 13 10.89 26.73 -6.71
CA ASP A 13 9.61 27.08 -6.10
C ASP A 13 8.50 26.02 -6.29
N ASP A 14 7.55 26.03 -5.37
CA ASP A 14 6.39 25.11 -5.40
C ASP A 14 5.50 25.34 -6.63
N TYR A 15 5.52 26.54 -7.21
CA TYR A 15 4.75 26.89 -8.39
C TYR A 15 5.32 26.24 -9.67
N GLY A 16 6.63 26.26 -9.82
CA GLY A 16 7.32 25.59 -10.93
C GLY A 16 7.08 24.08 -10.92
N ALA A 17 7.17 23.45 -9.74
CA ALA A 17 6.87 22.03 -9.55
C ALA A 17 5.40 21.71 -9.88
N TYR A 18 4.47 22.58 -9.49
CA TYR A 18 3.04 22.44 -9.80
C TYR A 18 2.77 22.52 -11.29
N ALA A 19 3.30 23.56 -11.95
CA ALA A 19 3.12 23.77 -13.39
C ALA A 19 3.69 22.59 -14.20
N LEU A 20 4.88 22.11 -13.83
CA LEU A 20 5.52 20.97 -14.48
C LEU A 20 4.73 19.68 -14.28
N SER A 21 4.20 19.45 -13.10
CA SER A 21 3.33 18.30 -12.82
C SER A 21 2.07 18.32 -13.70
N HIS A 22 1.47 19.50 -13.90
CA HIS A 22 0.34 19.67 -14.82
C HIS A 22 0.71 19.37 -16.27
N MET A 23 1.88 19.82 -16.74
CA MET A 23 2.34 19.52 -18.10
C MET A 23 2.56 18.02 -18.29
N VAL A 24 3.15 17.34 -17.32
CA VAL A 24 3.34 15.88 -17.37
C VAL A 24 2.00 15.15 -17.46
N LEU A 25 1.04 15.52 -16.60
CA LEU A 25 -0.30 14.92 -16.63
C LEU A 25 -1.03 15.19 -17.95
N SER A 26 -0.94 16.41 -18.49
CA SER A 26 -1.54 16.73 -19.79
C SER A 26 -0.88 15.93 -20.92
N TYR A 27 0.44 15.77 -20.88
CA TYR A 27 1.17 15.01 -21.88
C TYR A 27 0.78 13.52 -21.87
N ILE A 28 0.67 12.91 -20.69
CA ILE A 28 0.18 11.53 -20.52
C ILE A 28 -1.26 11.42 -21.01
N TYR A 29 -2.13 12.39 -20.64
CA TYR A 29 -3.53 12.40 -21.06
C TYR A 29 -3.69 12.47 -22.58
N ASP A 30 -2.82 13.20 -23.26
CA ASP A 30 -2.76 13.29 -24.73
C ASP A 30 -2.05 12.09 -25.39
N ASN A 31 -1.91 11.00 -24.66
CA ASN A 31 -1.27 9.77 -25.11
C ASN A 31 0.16 10.00 -25.61
N GLU A 32 0.90 10.85 -24.90
CA GLU A 32 2.30 11.22 -25.16
C GLU A 32 2.54 11.79 -26.57
N SER A 33 1.53 12.42 -27.12
CA SER A 33 1.58 13.02 -28.44
C SER A 33 2.59 14.17 -28.52
N SER A 34 3.41 14.19 -29.57
CA SER A 34 4.28 15.34 -29.85
C SER A 34 3.53 16.64 -30.13
N LYS A 35 2.21 16.55 -30.37
CA LYS A 35 1.29 17.67 -30.59
C LYS A 35 0.47 18.01 -29.36
N SER A 36 0.81 17.46 -28.19
CA SER A 36 0.11 17.74 -26.94
C SER A 36 0.07 19.25 -26.65
N ASP A 37 -1.06 19.72 -26.17
CA ASP A 37 -1.25 21.11 -25.71
C ASP A 37 -0.31 21.46 -24.55
N ALA A 38 0.17 20.44 -23.80
CA ALA A 38 1.22 20.61 -22.79
C ALA A 38 2.48 21.28 -23.34
N PHE A 39 2.70 21.24 -24.65
CA PHE A 39 3.87 21.80 -25.29
C PHE A 39 3.65 23.18 -25.96
N THR A 40 2.46 23.76 -25.86
CA THR A 40 2.13 25.04 -26.41
C THR A 40 2.88 26.16 -25.66
N GLY A 41 3.69 26.93 -26.40
CA GLY A 41 4.44 28.04 -25.83
C GLY A 41 5.62 27.64 -24.91
N VAL A 42 5.96 26.34 -24.85
CA VAL A 42 6.97 25.80 -23.95
C VAL A 42 8.31 25.60 -24.65
N SER A 43 9.42 25.92 -23.98
CA SER A 43 10.77 25.74 -24.49
C SER A 43 11.12 24.30 -24.82
N SER A 44 12.12 24.08 -25.67
CA SER A 44 12.58 22.70 -25.99
C SER A 44 13.15 21.97 -24.79
N SER A 45 13.81 22.67 -23.87
CA SER A 45 14.33 22.11 -22.62
C SER A 45 13.21 21.63 -21.71
N THR A 46 12.15 22.44 -21.54
CA THR A 46 10.98 22.04 -20.74
C THR A 46 10.24 20.86 -21.36
N ARG A 47 10.10 20.82 -22.68
CA ARG A 47 9.51 19.66 -23.38
C ARG A 47 10.31 18.38 -23.15
N LYS A 48 11.65 18.49 -23.17
CA LYS A 48 12.51 17.36 -22.85
C LYS A 48 12.30 16.90 -21.41
N LEU A 49 12.27 17.83 -20.46
CA LEU A 49 12.06 17.52 -19.05
C LEU A 49 10.72 16.83 -18.80
N VAL A 50 9.63 17.28 -19.44
CA VAL A 50 8.31 16.62 -19.35
C VAL A 50 8.40 15.16 -19.83
N ARG A 51 9.08 14.90 -20.95
CA ARG A 51 9.26 13.53 -21.46
C ARG A 51 10.10 12.66 -20.50
N ASP A 52 11.21 13.21 -20.03
CA ASP A 52 12.10 12.50 -19.10
C ASP A 52 11.36 12.13 -17.79
N LEU A 53 10.51 13.04 -17.30
CA LEU A 53 9.66 12.78 -16.13
C LEU A 53 8.56 11.77 -16.40
N THR A 54 7.95 11.78 -17.58
CA THR A 54 6.97 10.77 -17.99
C THR A 54 7.61 9.39 -18.02
N GLU A 55 8.77 9.24 -18.67
CA GLU A 55 9.52 7.99 -18.65
C GLU A 55 9.90 7.52 -17.24
N LEU A 56 10.23 8.44 -16.34
CA LEU A 56 10.53 8.13 -14.95
C LEU A 56 9.29 7.61 -14.21
N ILE A 57 8.14 8.23 -14.49
CA ILE A 57 6.85 7.79 -13.94
C ILE A 57 6.54 6.39 -14.43
N ASP A 58 6.63 6.11 -15.72
CA ASP A 58 6.35 4.79 -16.30
C ASP A 58 7.24 3.69 -15.71
N LYS A 59 8.50 4.01 -15.45
CA LYS A 59 9.44 3.07 -14.82
C LYS A 59 9.19 2.85 -13.32
N LYS A 60 8.65 3.86 -12.63
CA LYS A 60 8.43 3.83 -11.17
C LYS A 60 6.96 3.66 -10.77
N TRP A 61 6.05 3.66 -11.75
CA TRP A 61 4.63 3.56 -11.46
C TRP A 61 4.32 2.23 -10.76
N PRO A 62 3.85 2.25 -9.52
CA PRO A 62 3.30 1.03 -8.97
C PRO A 62 2.09 0.68 -9.83
N GLU A 63 2.05 -0.54 -10.33
CA GLU A 63 0.82 -1.03 -10.97
C GLU A 63 -0.37 -0.68 -10.09
N PRO A 64 -1.42 -0.06 -10.65
CA PRO A 64 -2.62 0.17 -9.87
C PRO A 64 -3.03 -1.18 -9.28
N PRO A 65 -3.60 -1.24 -8.06
CA PRO A 65 -4.03 -2.47 -7.46
C PRO A 65 -5.10 -3.09 -8.36
N SER A 66 -4.64 -3.82 -9.38
CA SER A 66 -5.49 -4.54 -10.33
C SER A 66 -6.16 -5.73 -9.66
N ASP A 67 -5.64 -6.16 -8.53
CA ASP A 67 -6.10 -7.33 -7.81
C ASP A 67 -6.55 -6.97 -6.39
N ALA A 68 -7.83 -7.20 -6.16
CA ALA A 68 -8.41 -7.28 -4.82
C ALA A 68 -7.90 -8.52 -4.04
N SER A 69 -6.73 -9.05 -4.39
CA SER A 69 -6.23 -10.28 -3.78
C SER A 69 -5.58 -10.02 -2.43
N LEU A 70 -6.05 -10.73 -1.44
CA LEU A 70 -5.36 -10.90 -0.15
C LEU A 70 -5.21 -12.38 0.10
N SER A 71 -3.99 -12.84 0.35
CA SER A 71 -3.73 -14.23 0.65
C SER A 71 -2.71 -14.40 1.76
N LEU A 72 -2.93 -15.40 2.60
CA LEU A 72 -1.96 -15.84 3.60
C LEU A 72 -1.07 -16.93 3.00
N SER A 73 0.23 -16.85 3.24
CA SER A 73 1.17 -17.89 2.78
C SER A 73 0.89 -19.26 3.40
N LYS A 74 0.18 -19.29 4.54
CA LYS A 74 -0.26 -20.49 5.24
C LYS A 74 -1.57 -20.20 5.95
N THR A 75 -2.56 -21.05 5.76
CA THR A 75 -3.88 -20.96 6.41
C THR A 75 -4.01 -21.89 7.63
N ASN A 76 -3.24 -22.97 7.63
CA ASN A 76 -3.15 -23.91 8.74
C ASN A 76 -1.72 -24.02 9.23
N VAL A 77 -1.49 -23.78 10.49
CA VAL A 77 -0.17 -23.85 11.12
C VAL A 77 -0.24 -24.58 12.45
N THR A 78 0.76 -25.40 12.71
CA THR A 78 0.92 -26.08 13.99
C THR A 78 2.08 -25.43 14.75
N ALA A 79 1.83 -25.03 15.98
CA ALA A 79 2.87 -24.52 16.86
C ALA A 79 3.78 -25.67 17.30
N LYS A 80 5.08 -25.41 17.37
CA LYS A 80 6.10 -26.29 17.91
C LYS A 80 6.71 -25.67 19.15
N TRP A 81 7.22 -26.50 20.04
CA TRP A 81 7.94 -26.04 21.20
C TRP A 81 9.29 -25.41 20.78
N ASP A 82 9.51 -24.20 21.23
CA ASP A 82 10.78 -23.51 21.09
C ASP A 82 11.46 -23.48 22.48
N SER A 83 12.47 -24.33 22.67
CA SER A 83 13.17 -24.44 23.94
C SER A 83 14.02 -23.23 24.28
N SER A 84 14.44 -22.47 23.27
CA SER A 84 15.25 -21.27 23.47
C SER A 84 14.45 -20.12 24.06
N GLU A 85 13.21 -19.97 23.62
CA GLU A 85 12.27 -18.93 24.10
C GLU A 85 11.31 -19.46 25.19
N ASN A 86 11.31 -20.77 25.45
CA ASN A 86 10.42 -21.45 26.39
C ASN A 86 8.93 -21.20 26.10
N VAL A 87 8.56 -21.26 24.82
CA VAL A 87 7.21 -21.03 24.32
C VAL A 87 6.84 -21.99 23.19
N GLN A 88 5.55 -22.16 22.95
CA GLN A 88 5.07 -22.71 21.69
C GLN A 88 5.10 -21.62 20.62
N LYS A 89 5.58 -21.93 19.41
CA LYS A 89 5.76 -20.98 18.33
C LYS A 89 5.25 -21.55 17.01
N THR A 90 4.43 -20.76 16.31
CA THR A 90 4.00 -21.14 14.96
C THR A 90 5.05 -20.82 13.93
N PRO A 91 5.04 -21.48 12.77
CA PRO A 91 5.79 -20.98 11.60
C PRO A 91 5.39 -19.56 11.24
N VAL A 92 6.29 -18.86 10.57
CA VAL A 92 6.02 -17.52 10.04
C VAL A 92 4.97 -17.59 8.92
N ILE A 93 4.00 -16.69 8.99
CA ILE A 93 2.94 -16.48 8.02
C ILE A 93 3.19 -15.12 7.36
N LYS A 94 3.09 -15.06 6.05
CA LYS A 94 3.20 -13.80 5.29
C LYS A 94 1.84 -13.43 4.70
N LEU A 95 1.47 -12.16 4.79
CA LEU A 95 0.35 -11.61 4.05
C LEU A 95 0.85 -11.14 2.67
N ARG A 96 0.17 -11.60 1.63
CA ARG A 96 0.45 -11.25 0.23
C ARG A 96 -0.73 -10.50 -0.36
N GLY A 97 -0.45 -9.55 -1.22
CA GLY A 97 -1.41 -8.70 -1.89
C GLY A 97 -0.78 -7.36 -2.24
N HIS A 98 -1.57 -6.42 -2.74
CA HIS A 98 -1.10 -5.07 -2.96
C HIS A 98 -0.68 -4.39 -1.65
N SER A 99 0.33 -3.52 -1.68
CA SER A 99 0.96 -2.91 -0.50
C SER A 99 -0.03 -2.24 0.47
N ASP A 100 -1.09 -1.65 -0.06
CA ASP A 100 -2.09 -0.94 0.75
C ASP A 100 -3.18 -1.85 1.32
N ASN A 101 -3.23 -3.09 0.85
CA ASN A 101 -4.19 -4.08 1.35
C ASN A 101 -3.75 -4.59 2.72
N ARG A 102 -4.71 -4.86 3.58
CA ARG A 102 -4.47 -5.32 4.94
C ARG A 102 -5.56 -6.23 5.45
N ILE A 103 -5.26 -6.99 6.49
CA ILE A 103 -6.26 -7.68 7.29
C ILE A 103 -6.31 -7.08 8.69
N ASN A 104 -7.51 -7.05 9.28
CA ASN A 104 -7.70 -6.77 10.68
C ASN A 104 -7.89 -8.12 11.41
N MET A 105 -6.88 -8.52 12.18
CA MET A 105 -6.83 -9.83 12.81
C MET A 105 -6.99 -9.73 14.33
N LYS A 106 -7.84 -10.57 14.89
CA LYS A 106 -7.90 -10.77 16.35
C LYS A 106 -6.86 -11.80 16.78
N ILE A 107 -6.10 -11.47 17.82
CA ILE A 107 -5.13 -12.41 18.38
C ILE A 107 -5.88 -13.49 19.17
N PRO A 108 -5.51 -14.80 19.05
CA PRO A 108 -6.06 -15.85 19.89
C PRO A 108 -5.82 -15.58 21.37
N LYS A 109 -6.73 -16.02 22.25
CA LYS A 109 -6.57 -15.84 23.70
C LYS A 109 -5.26 -16.44 24.18
N TYR A 110 -4.61 -15.76 25.11
CA TYR A 110 -3.34 -16.16 25.72
C TYR A 110 -2.16 -16.26 24.75
N CYS A 111 -2.31 -15.78 23.52
CA CYS A 111 -1.23 -15.76 22.53
C CYS A 111 -0.62 -14.37 22.42
N THR A 112 0.62 -14.35 22.02
CA THR A 112 1.33 -13.15 21.56
C THR A 112 1.55 -13.26 20.06
N MET A 113 1.14 -12.26 19.32
CA MET A 113 1.46 -12.10 17.90
C MET A 113 2.75 -11.28 17.79
N VAL A 114 3.72 -11.82 17.10
CA VAL A 114 4.95 -11.09 16.72
C VAL A 114 4.84 -10.75 15.24
N LYS A 115 4.76 -9.47 14.94
CA LYS A 115 4.60 -8.95 13.58
C LYS A 115 5.84 -8.18 13.17
N THR A 116 6.33 -8.43 11.97
CA THR A 116 7.42 -7.69 11.32
C THR A 116 6.92 -7.09 10.01
N GLY A 117 7.05 -5.78 9.88
CA GLY A 117 6.74 -5.02 8.67
C GLY A 117 7.61 -3.77 8.63
N ASP A 118 8.01 -3.35 7.45
CA ASP A 118 8.90 -2.19 7.21
C ASP A 118 10.17 -2.20 8.06
N GLY A 119 10.74 -3.40 8.25
CA GLY A 119 11.94 -3.59 9.08
C GLY A 119 11.71 -3.50 10.60
N VAL A 120 10.48 -3.24 11.05
CA VAL A 120 10.14 -3.09 12.47
C VAL A 120 9.38 -4.31 12.99
N THR A 121 9.85 -4.86 14.10
CA THR A 121 9.17 -5.97 14.80
C THR A 121 8.40 -5.45 16.01
N LYS A 122 7.11 -5.77 16.08
CA LYS A 122 6.21 -5.41 17.19
C LYS A 122 5.55 -6.66 17.78
N LYS A 123 5.39 -6.67 19.09
CA LYS A 123 4.69 -7.73 19.84
C LYS A 123 3.33 -7.22 20.32
N TYR A 124 2.30 -8.04 20.12
CA TYR A 124 0.93 -7.77 20.53
C TYR A 124 0.43 -8.96 21.36
N THR A 125 0.28 -8.76 22.65
CA THR A 125 -0.18 -9.83 23.56
C THR A 125 -1.65 -9.65 23.86
N ARG A 126 -2.39 -10.74 23.82
CA ARG A 126 -3.78 -10.79 24.23
C ARG A 126 -3.90 -11.51 25.56
N GLY A 127 -4.31 -10.77 26.60
CA GLY A 127 -4.81 -11.33 27.85
C GLY A 127 -6.24 -11.87 27.72
N LYS A 128 -6.90 -12.09 28.88
CA LYS A 128 -8.23 -12.71 28.96
C LYS A 128 -9.33 -11.91 28.22
N ASP A 129 -9.30 -10.59 28.27
CA ASP A 129 -10.42 -9.71 27.89
C ASP A 129 -10.13 -8.72 26.76
N ASN A 130 -8.96 -8.75 26.16
CA ASN A 130 -8.60 -7.78 25.14
C ASN A 130 -8.93 -8.25 23.73
N SER A 131 -9.96 -7.66 23.11
CA SER A 131 -10.41 -7.97 21.75
C SER A 131 -9.77 -7.09 20.66
N LYS A 132 -8.67 -6.40 20.96
CA LYS A 132 -8.02 -5.49 20.03
C LYS A 132 -7.64 -6.19 18.73
N LYS A 133 -8.10 -5.63 17.61
CA LYS A 133 -7.69 -6.06 16.28
C LYS A 133 -6.31 -5.48 15.95
N VAL A 134 -5.43 -6.28 15.38
CA VAL A 134 -4.11 -5.86 14.87
C VAL A 134 -4.20 -5.73 13.37
N LYS A 135 -3.73 -4.61 12.85
CA LYS A 135 -3.61 -4.38 11.40
C LYS A 135 -2.35 -5.06 10.88
N VAL A 136 -2.50 -5.92 9.90
CA VAL A 136 -1.41 -6.60 9.17
C VAL A 136 -1.52 -6.17 7.71
N PHE A 137 -0.50 -5.49 7.20
CA PHE A 137 -0.45 -5.03 5.82
C PHE A 137 0.17 -6.09 4.91
N SER A 138 -0.14 -6.03 3.62
CA SER A 138 0.54 -6.84 2.61
C SER A 138 2.05 -6.58 2.68
N GLY A 139 2.83 -7.65 2.61
CA GLY A 139 4.27 -7.60 2.85
C GLY A 139 4.69 -7.90 4.28
N ASP A 140 3.81 -7.66 5.27
CA ASP A 140 4.09 -8.02 6.66
C ASP A 140 4.20 -9.54 6.84
N SER A 141 5.03 -9.93 7.78
CA SER A 141 5.11 -11.31 8.27
C SER A 141 4.80 -11.36 9.77
N PHE A 142 4.20 -12.46 10.21
CA PHE A 142 3.86 -12.64 11.61
C PHE A 142 3.87 -14.10 12.01
N TYR A 143 3.98 -14.33 13.30
CA TYR A 143 3.81 -15.63 13.92
C TYR A 143 3.17 -15.46 15.31
N PHE A 144 2.69 -16.56 15.87
CA PHE A 144 2.14 -16.56 17.21
C PHE A 144 3.04 -17.34 18.15
N THR A 145 3.10 -16.86 19.39
CA THR A 145 3.68 -17.60 20.51
C THR A 145 2.64 -17.79 21.61
N ALA A 146 2.76 -18.86 22.36
CA ALA A 146 1.91 -19.13 23.50
C ALA A 146 2.69 -19.90 24.59
N PRO A 147 2.34 -19.75 25.88
CA PRO A 147 2.87 -20.59 26.95
C PRO A 147 2.55 -22.07 26.74
N ALA A 148 3.36 -22.94 27.32
CA ALA A 148 3.14 -24.42 27.27
C ALA A 148 1.78 -24.86 27.77
N THR A 149 1.16 -24.08 28.65
CA THR A 149 -0.16 -24.39 29.24
C THR A 149 -1.32 -24.18 28.27
N VAL A 150 -1.11 -23.46 27.19
CA VAL A 150 -2.13 -23.21 26.17
C VAL A 150 -2.19 -24.39 25.22
N LYS A 151 -3.31 -25.12 25.27
CA LYS A 151 -3.53 -26.32 24.45
C LYS A 151 -4.78 -26.14 23.59
N GLY A 152 -4.81 -26.82 22.46
CA GLY A 152 -5.98 -26.91 21.59
C GLY A 152 -5.75 -26.25 20.22
N THR A 153 -6.80 -26.37 19.41
CA THR A 153 -6.82 -25.76 18.07
C THR A 153 -7.57 -24.44 18.14
N PHE A 154 -6.94 -23.38 17.65
CA PHE A 154 -7.58 -22.08 17.51
C PHE A 154 -7.95 -21.87 16.05
N LYS A 155 -9.23 -21.67 15.81
CA LYS A 155 -9.66 -21.10 14.54
C LYS A 155 -9.60 -19.58 14.68
N SER A 156 -8.96 -18.89 13.73
CA SER A 156 -9.10 -17.44 13.68
C SER A 156 -10.58 -17.11 13.53
N PRO A 157 -11.14 -16.24 14.37
CA PRO A 157 -12.42 -15.64 14.01
C PRO A 157 -12.27 -14.94 12.67
N GLU A 158 -13.37 -14.69 11.99
CA GLU A 158 -13.43 -14.00 10.70
C GLU A 158 -12.39 -12.87 10.62
N MET A 159 -11.52 -12.99 9.64
CA MET A 159 -10.54 -11.96 9.36
C MET A 159 -11.19 -10.97 8.39
N GLU A 160 -11.26 -9.74 8.80
CA GLU A 160 -11.76 -8.67 7.96
C GLU A 160 -10.63 -8.24 7.01
N GLY A 161 -10.77 -8.55 5.73
CA GLY A 161 -9.92 -8.05 4.66
C GLY A 161 -10.30 -6.60 4.35
N VAL A 162 -9.31 -5.74 4.22
CA VAL A 162 -9.50 -4.36 3.78
C VAL A 162 -8.68 -4.16 2.53
N LEU A 163 -9.37 -3.95 1.43
CA LEU A 163 -8.77 -3.75 0.11
C LEU A 163 -8.78 -2.26 -0.21
N SER A 164 -7.64 -1.75 -0.61
CA SER A 164 -7.50 -0.40 -1.12
C SER A 164 -7.68 -0.44 -2.64
N THR A 165 -8.64 0.30 -3.13
CA THR A 165 -8.87 0.46 -4.56
C THR A 165 -8.60 1.90 -4.96
N PHE A 166 -7.94 2.12 -6.10
CA PHE A 166 -7.90 3.44 -6.70
C PHE A 166 -9.25 3.75 -7.33
N GLN A 167 -9.83 4.86 -6.92
CA GLN A 167 -11.06 5.35 -7.53
C GLN A 167 -10.78 6.66 -8.25
N PRO A 168 -10.84 6.69 -9.59
CA PRO A 168 -10.74 7.93 -10.32
C PRO A 168 -12.02 8.75 -10.15
N TYR A 169 -11.85 10.04 -9.90
CA TYR A 169 -12.94 11.01 -9.84
C TYR A 169 -12.76 12.00 -10.97
N LEU A 170 -13.81 12.20 -11.75
CA LEU A 170 -13.87 13.20 -12.79
C LEU A 170 -14.78 14.35 -12.36
N ILE A 171 -14.21 15.53 -12.16
CA ILE A 171 -15.00 16.74 -11.96
C ILE A 171 -15.18 17.40 -13.32
N LYS A 172 -16.44 17.44 -13.78
CA LYS A 172 -16.83 18.14 -15.01
C LYS A 172 -17.33 19.52 -14.65
N VAL A 173 -16.73 20.54 -15.25
CA VAL A 173 -17.18 21.94 -15.13
C VAL A 173 -17.53 22.44 -16.51
N THR A 174 -18.79 22.87 -16.72
CA THR A 174 -19.24 23.36 -18.00
C THR A 174 -18.40 24.53 -18.48
N GLY A 175 -17.86 24.44 -19.70
CA GLY A 175 -17.01 25.47 -20.30
C GLY A 175 -15.61 25.63 -19.70
N LYS A 176 -15.18 24.66 -18.89
CA LYS A 176 -13.84 24.60 -18.28
C LYS A 176 -13.20 23.24 -18.53
N GLN A 177 -11.89 23.17 -18.32
CA GLN A 177 -11.17 21.91 -18.37
C GLN A 177 -11.68 20.95 -17.29
N ASN A 178 -11.87 19.69 -17.66
CA ASN A 178 -12.22 18.64 -16.69
C ASN A 178 -11.01 18.36 -15.80
N ILE A 179 -11.26 18.11 -14.52
CA ILE A 179 -10.23 17.76 -13.56
C ILE A 179 -10.42 16.29 -13.20
N VAL A 180 -9.38 15.50 -13.41
CA VAL A 180 -9.31 14.11 -12.96
C VAL A 180 -8.38 14.02 -11.76
N PHE A 181 -8.82 13.39 -10.70
CA PHE A 181 -7.94 13.05 -9.60
C PHE A 181 -8.22 11.60 -9.15
N CYS A 182 -7.17 10.93 -8.69
CA CYS A 182 -7.28 9.61 -8.12
C CYS A 182 -7.19 9.73 -6.61
N GLY A 183 -8.22 9.26 -5.92
CA GLY A 183 -8.20 9.06 -4.48
C GLY A 183 -7.98 7.60 -4.14
N VAL A 184 -7.41 7.33 -2.97
CA VAL A 184 -7.51 5.99 -2.39
C VAL A 184 -8.98 5.79 -2.04
N GLY A 185 -9.66 5.05 -2.87
CA GLY A 185 -11.09 4.84 -2.76
C GLY A 185 -11.45 3.84 -1.68
N ALA A 186 -12.73 3.62 -1.53
CA ALA A 186 -13.38 2.85 -0.52
C ALA A 186 -12.68 1.52 -0.18
N THR A 187 -12.53 1.30 1.12
CA THR A 187 -12.19 0.00 1.68
C THR A 187 -13.41 -0.92 1.57
N THR A 188 -13.28 -1.98 0.82
CA THR A 188 -14.27 -3.05 0.81
C THR A 188 -13.86 -4.10 1.84
N SER A 189 -14.74 -4.41 2.78
CA SER A 189 -14.58 -5.55 3.68
C SER A 189 -14.93 -6.83 2.94
N VAL A 190 -14.05 -7.82 2.97
CA VAL A 190 -14.25 -9.15 2.38
C VAL A 190 -14.14 -10.18 3.49
#